data_14055233d1f3117f3a31151999247081
#
_entry.id   14055233d1f3117f3a31151999247081
#
_cell.length_a   1.000
_cell.length_b   1.000
_cell.length_c   1.000
_cell.angle_alpha   90.00
_cell.angle_beta   90.00
_cell.angle_gamma   90.00
#
_symmetry.space_group_name_H-M   'P 1'
#
loop_
_entity.id
_entity.type
_entity.pdbx_description
1 polymer ?
#
loop_
_entity_poly.entity_id
_entity_poly.type
_entity_poly.pdbx_seq_one_letter_code
_entity_poly.pdbx_strand_id
1 'polypeptide(L)'
;MKRLLLSVLLLGGGTALCSAADFEAPVRLKVGDAAIRVESPGYAAPCWADLNGAGKKHLLVGQFSGGKIRVFEHLGGDRFSPGRWLEAEGKAAEVPGVW
;
A
#
# COMPACT_ATOMS: atom_id res chain seq x y z
N MET A 1 -46.97 20.68 -9.19
CA MET A 1 -46.22 21.95 -9.27
C MET A 1 -45.02 21.91 -8.40
N LYS A 2 -45.21 21.77 -7.16
CA LYS A 2 -44.07 21.68 -6.24
C LYS A 2 -43.16 20.51 -6.55
N ARG A 3 -43.77 19.46 -7.01
CA ARG A 3 -43.01 18.26 -7.37
C ARG A 3 -42.06 18.48 -8.53
N LEU A 4 -42.47 19.32 -9.46
CA LEU A 4 -41.61 19.64 -10.57
C LEU A 4 -40.36 20.35 -10.12
N LEU A 5 -40.53 21.25 -9.18
CA LEU A 5 -39.36 21.95 -8.59
C LEU A 5 -38.42 21.00 -7.93
N LEU A 6 -38.95 20.04 -7.20
CA LEU A 6 -38.12 19.02 -6.57
C LEU A 6 -37.35 18.22 -7.60
N SER A 7 -37.96 17.91 -8.70
CA SER A 7 -37.27 17.21 -9.77
C SER A 7 -36.09 18.00 -10.29
N VAL A 8 -36.28 19.27 -10.47
CA VAL A 8 -35.19 20.15 -10.91
C VAL A 8 -34.07 20.17 -9.90
N LEU A 9 -34.41 20.24 -8.64
CA LEU A 9 -33.41 20.20 -7.60
C LEU A 9 -32.62 18.90 -7.61
N LEU A 10 -33.30 17.80 -7.84
CA LEU A 10 -32.61 16.53 -7.93
C LEU A 10 -31.63 16.51 -9.09
N LEU A 11 -31.99 17.07 -10.20
CA LEU A 11 -31.06 17.19 -11.31
C LEU A 11 -29.86 18.05 -10.94
N GLY A 12 -30.11 19.14 -10.28
CA GLY A 12 -29.01 19.97 -9.79
C GLY A 12 -28.10 19.20 -8.82
N GLY A 13 -28.73 18.45 -7.94
CA GLY A 13 -27.95 17.59 -7.04
C GLY A 13 -27.17 16.52 -7.76
N GLY A 14 -27.68 16.08 -8.90
CA GLY A 14 -27.00 15.06 -9.68
C GLY A 14 -25.63 15.49 -10.19
N THR A 15 -25.35 16.75 -10.26
CA THR A 15 -24.02 17.23 -10.65
C THR A 15 -22.95 16.81 -9.69
N ALA A 16 -23.31 16.57 -8.45
CA ALA A 16 -22.36 16.08 -7.45
C ALA A 16 -21.81 14.70 -7.79
N LEU A 17 -22.35 14.04 -8.79
CA LEU A 17 -21.84 12.75 -9.25
C LEU A 17 -20.44 12.84 -9.81
N CYS A 18 -19.98 14.01 -10.16
CA CYS A 18 -18.63 14.21 -10.65
C CYS A 18 -17.60 14.23 -9.52
N SER A 19 -18.01 13.97 -8.30
CA SER A 19 -17.08 13.90 -7.19
C SER A 19 -16.05 12.81 -7.41
N ALA A 20 -14.86 13.03 -6.91
CA ALA A 20 -13.80 12.04 -6.92
C ALA A 20 -14.24 10.78 -6.18
N ALA A 21 -13.57 9.67 -6.47
CA ALA A 21 -13.79 8.44 -5.75
C ALA A 21 -13.59 8.65 -4.26
N ASP A 22 -14.47 8.03 -3.49
CA ASP A 22 -14.36 8.06 -2.05
C ASP A 22 -13.30 7.09 -1.59
N PHE A 23 -12.37 7.59 -0.80
CA PHE A 23 -11.36 6.78 -0.14
C PHE A 23 -11.57 6.85 1.36
N GLU A 24 -11.33 5.75 2.02
CA GLU A 24 -11.27 5.73 3.47
C GLU A 24 -10.04 6.52 3.95
N ALA A 25 -10.06 6.90 5.21
CA ALA A 25 -8.91 7.55 5.82
C ALA A 25 -7.68 6.64 5.70
N PRO A 26 -6.50 7.19 5.43
CA PRO A 26 -5.29 6.39 5.31
C PRO A 26 -4.95 5.73 6.66
N VAL A 27 -4.53 4.48 6.60
CA VAL A 27 -4.07 3.74 7.77
C VAL A 27 -2.59 3.41 7.64
N ARG A 28 -1.89 3.41 8.75
CA ARG A 28 -0.48 3.08 8.78
C ARG A 28 -0.31 1.58 8.92
N LEU A 29 0.43 0.98 8.00
CA LEU A 29 0.72 -0.44 8.05
C LEU A 29 1.70 -0.75 9.19
N LYS A 30 1.46 -1.85 9.90
CA LYS A 30 2.17 -2.15 11.14
C LYS A 30 2.64 -3.58 11.21
N VAL A 31 3.75 -3.75 11.91
CA VAL A 31 4.19 -5.02 12.47
C VAL A 31 4.04 -4.90 14.00
N GLY A 32 3.12 -5.65 14.58
CA GLY A 32 2.73 -5.42 15.96
C GLY A 32 2.17 -4.01 16.13
N ASP A 33 2.75 -3.23 17.04
CA ASP A 33 2.36 -1.84 17.27
C ASP A 33 3.26 -0.83 16.54
N ALA A 34 4.29 -1.30 15.86
CA ALA A 34 5.25 -0.45 15.19
C ALA A 34 4.90 -0.27 13.71
N ALA A 35 4.98 0.95 13.23
CA ALA A 35 4.82 1.23 11.81
C ALA A 35 5.95 0.60 11.00
N ILE A 36 5.62 0.09 9.83
CA ILE A 36 6.63 -0.40 8.89
C ILE A 36 7.51 0.77 8.46
N ARG A 37 8.81 0.58 8.58
CA ARG A 37 9.81 1.59 8.21
C ARG A 37 10.97 0.93 7.48
N VAL A 38 11.65 1.72 6.67
CA VAL A 38 12.91 1.35 6.04
C VAL A 38 14.09 2.00 6.76
N GLU A 39 15.27 1.48 6.52
CA GLU A 39 16.50 2.05 7.09
C GLU A 39 16.79 3.44 6.52
N SER A 40 17.51 4.24 7.30
CA SER A 40 17.94 5.56 6.84
C SER A 40 18.80 5.45 5.56
N PRO A 41 18.64 6.34 4.59
CA PRO A 41 17.89 7.59 4.63
C PRO A 41 16.40 7.48 4.30
N GLY A 42 15.88 6.27 4.11
CA GLY A 42 14.47 6.08 3.86
C GLY A 42 14.16 5.67 2.42
N TYR A 43 13.30 6.43 1.75
CA TYR A 43 12.86 6.19 0.38
C TYR A 43 12.23 4.82 0.19
N ALA A 44 11.18 4.55 0.95
CA ALA A 44 10.44 3.30 0.86
C ALA A 44 9.72 3.18 -0.49
N ALA A 45 9.91 2.03 -1.14
CA ALA A 45 9.28 1.70 -2.41
C ALA A 45 8.41 0.45 -2.22
N PRO A 46 7.12 0.59 -1.91
CA PRO A 46 6.25 -0.56 -1.68
C PRO A 46 5.78 -1.21 -2.97
N CYS A 47 5.62 -2.52 -2.92
CA CYS A 47 5.04 -3.32 -3.98
C CYS A 47 4.18 -4.43 -3.37
N TRP A 48 3.00 -4.66 -3.92
CA TRP A 48 2.07 -5.68 -3.47
C TRP A 48 2.05 -6.81 -4.49
N ALA A 49 2.67 -7.94 -4.18
CA ALA A 49 2.87 -9.01 -5.14
C ALA A 49 2.81 -10.41 -4.51
N ASP A 50 2.43 -11.38 -5.31
CA ASP A 50 2.49 -12.78 -4.96
C ASP A 50 3.88 -13.32 -5.31
N LEU A 51 4.70 -13.56 -4.29
CA LEU A 51 6.09 -13.96 -4.46
C LEU A 51 6.27 -15.42 -4.89
N ASN A 52 5.36 -16.29 -4.46
CA ASN A 52 5.56 -17.73 -4.62
C ASN A 52 4.48 -18.41 -5.48
N GLY A 53 3.60 -17.64 -6.08
CA GLY A 53 2.55 -18.18 -6.93
C GLY A 53 1.43 -18.91 -6.17
N ALA A 54 1.40 -18.80 -4.85
CA ALA A 54 0.40 -19.51 -4.04
C ALA A 54 -0.95 -18.77 -3.94
N GLY A 55 -1.09 -17.64 -4.60
CA GLY A 55 -2.31 -16.84 -4.58
C GLY A 55 -2.39 -15.88 -3.39
N LYS A 56 -1.35 -15.84 -2.56
CA LYS A 56 -1.27 -14.95 -1.41
C LYS A 56 -0.24 -13.86 -1.66
N LYS A 57 -0.68 -12.63 -1.52
CA LYS A 57 0.20 -11.49 -1.76
C LYS A 57 1.02 -11.12 -0.52
N HIS A 58 2.20 -10.62 -0.79
CA HIS A 58 3.14 -10.11 0.19
C HIS A 58 3.35 -8.61 -0.05
N LEU A 59 3.70 -7.90 1.00
CA LEU A 59 4.17 -6.53 0.87
C LEU A 59 5.70 -6.56 0.77
N LEU A 60 6.21 -6.09 -0.35
CA LEU A 60 7.63 -5.91 -0.55
C LEU A 60 7.95 -4.43 -0.42
N VAL A 61 8.97 -4.11 0.36
CA VAL A 61 9.38 -2.72 0.54
C VAL A 61 10.85 -2.60 0.22
N GLY A 62 11.12 -1.97 -0.92
CA GLY A 62 12.47 -1.60 -1.29
C GLY A 62 12.95 -0.39 -0.48
N GLN A 63 14.25 -0.26 -0.32
CA GLN A 63 14.84 0.86 0.39
C GLN A 63 16.10 1.35 -0.32
N PHE A 64 16.45 2.59 -0.05
CA PHE A 64 17.65 3.19 -0.59
C PHE A 64 18.91 2.51 -0.06
N SER A 65 18.98 2.30 1.25
CA SER A 65 20.17 1.72 1.88
C SER A 65 20.43 0.31 1.39
N GLY A 66 21.57 0.12 0.73
CA GLY A 66 22.01 -1.16 0.20
C GLY A 66 21.15 -1.74 -0.92
N GLY A 67 20.15 -1.03 -1.41
CA GLY A 67 19.24 -1.55 -2.44
C GLY A 67 18.55 -2.83 -2.02
N LYS A 68 18.26 -2.99 -0.74
CA LYS A 68 17.65 -4.20 -0.18
C LYS A 68 16.12 -4.12 -0.24
N ILE A 69 15.51 -5.29 -0.20
CA ILE A 69 14.05 -5.41 -0.24
C ILE A 69 13.60 -6.22 0.96
N ARG A 70 12.69 -5.67 1.73
CA ARG A 70 12.08 -6.37 2.87
C ARG A 70 10.73 -6.93 2.50
N VAL A 71 10.47 -8.15 2.92
CA VAL A 71 9.23 -8.87 2.62
C VAL A 71 8.42 -9.07 3.88
N PHE A 72 7.15 -8.71 3.82
CA PHE A 72 6.20 -8.89 4.92
C PHE A 72 5.02 -9.72 4.46
N GLU A 73 4.60 -10.67 5.27
CA GLU A 73 3.37 -11.42 5.04
C GLU A 73 2.18 -10.63 5.56
N HIS A 74 1.09 -10.63 4.81
CA HIS A 74 -0.14 -9.99 5.22
C HIS A 74 -0.89 -10.84 6.22
N LEU A 75 -1.17 -10.30 7.39
CA LEU A 75 -1.91 -10.97 8.47
C LEU A 75 -3.38 -10.57 8.53
N GLY A 76 -3.81 -9.68 7.63
CA GLY A 76 -5.15 -9.13 7.61
C GLY A 76 -5.17 -7.65 8.02
N GLY A 77 -6.07 -6.86 7.41
CA GLY A 77 -6.19 -5.44 7.68
C GLY A 77 -4.89 -4.68 7.44
N ASP A 78 -4.45 -3.95 8.43
CA ASP A 78 -3.22 -3.14 8.39
C ASP A 78 -2.02 -3.83 9.05
N ARG A 79 -2.13 -5.13 9.36
CA ARG A 79 -1.14 -5.88 10.11
C ARG A 79 -0.35 -6.81 9.23
N PHE A 80 0.95 -6.87 9.52
CA PHE A 80 1.92 -7.67 8.80
C PHE A 80 2.83 -8.45 9.75
N SER A 81 3.39 -9.54 9.25
CA SER A 81 4.42 -10.29 9.97
C SER A 81 5.70 -9.48 10.11
N PRO A 82 6.61 -9.86 11.03
CA PRO A 82 7.95 -9.31 11.00
C PRO A 82 8.60 -9.46 9.63
N GLY A 83 9.28 -8.40 9.20
CA GLY A 83 9.90 -8.38 7.87
C GLY A 83 11.15 -9.25 7.82
N ARG A 84 11.35 -9.86 6.67
CA ARG A 84 12.59 -10.57 6.34
C ARG A 84 13.20 -9.97 5.07
N TRP A 85 14.49 -10.10 4.92
CA TRP A 85 15.11 -9.69 3.67
C TRP A 85 14.74 -10.64 2.55
N LEU A 86 14.46 -10.09 1.38
CA LEU A 86 14.38 -10.90 0.18
C LEU A 86 15.76 -11.48 -0.10
N GLU A 87 15.83 -12.76 -0.32
CA GLU A 87 17.09 -13.46 -0.53
C GLU A 87 17.23 -13.93 -1.99
N ALA A 88 18.45 -13.90 -2.46
CA ALA A 88 18.87 -14.48 -3.71
C ALA A 88 20.19 -15.21 -3.46
N GLU A 89 20.27 -16.47 -3.92
CA GLU A 89 21.47 -17.28 -3.79
C GLU A 89 21.97 -17.41 -2.34
N GLY A 90 21.05 -17.50 -1.38
CA GLY A 90 21.36 -17.71 0.04
C GLY A 90 21.78 -16.47 0.81
N LYS A 91 21.67 -15.30 0.26
CA LYS A 91 21.96 -14.04 0.95
C LYS A 91 20.98 -12.95 0.58
N ALA A 92 20.94 -11.90 1.38
CA ALA A 92 20.05 -10.78 1.10
C ALA A 92 20.31 -10.24 -0.31
N ALA A 93 19.24 -10.12 -1.08
CA ALA A 93 19.32 -9.53 -2.41
C ALA A 93 19.61 -8.05 -2.29
N GLU A 94 20.56 -7.58 -3.06
CA GLU A 94 20.92 -6.18 -3.16
C GLU A 94 20.83 -5.75 -4.63
N VAL A 95 20.03 -4.72 -4.89
CA VAL A 95 19.90 -4.20 -6.23
C VAL A 95 21.06 -3.23 -6.46
N PRO A 96 21.96 -3.52 -7.41
CA PRO A 96 23.08 -2.63 -7.68
C PRO A 96 22.58 -1.35 -8.35
N GLY A 97 23.25 -0.24 -8.02
CA GLY A 97 22.93 1.04 -8.62
C GLY A 97 23.38 2.20 -7.76
N VAL A 98 23.14 3.37 -8.30
CA VAL A 98 23.31 4.63 -7.56
C VAL A 98 21.90 5.14 -7.26
N TRP A 99 21.61 5.32 -6.05
CA TRP A 99 20.25 5.64 -5.58
C TRP A 99 20.16 7.09 -5.12
#